data_dd5879fdc01453bad9c2888896968dc4
#
_entry.id   dd5879fdc01453bad9c2888896968dc4
#
_cell.length_a   1.000
_cell.length_b   1.000
_cell.length_c   1.000
_cell.angle_alpha   90.00
_cell.angle_beta   90.00
_cell.angle_gamma   90.00
#
_symmetry.space_group_name_H-M   'P 1'
#
loop_
_entity.id
_entity.type
_entity.pdbx_description
1 polymer ?
#
loop_
_entity_poly.entity_id
_entity_poly.type
_entity_poly.pdbx_seq_one_letter_code
_entity_poly.pdbx_strand_id
1 'polypeptide(L)'
;MRGHLYMRRWKYLVAFLLLIPGIVSTLRAETSASFSKTPPNFKVAFIGDQGLGENAEAVLNLVRSEGAQAVLHQGDFDYENNPDAWNAQINEILGEDFPYFASVGNHDVEKWNGKDGYQQYLKNRLNRLDVEWDGDYGVKSSLQYKGIFIIQVSPGDLGSFHADYLREQLAKNRSIWRICCWHKNMRLMQVSKKADDTGWDVYEEARKGGAIIATAHDHSYGRTHLMDSFEYQTVASQSNTIVITEGRTFAFFSGLGGKSIYGQELSGPWWAKIYTKTQGAHYGALFGVFNVDGVPNAATFYFKNIKGEVVDRFDVISRVHTGSAVEQHRSSQ
;
A
#
# COMPACT_ATOMS: atom_id res chain seq x y z
N MET A 1 -101.23 7.83 40.27
CA MET A 1 -101.33 6.37 40.35
C MET A 1 -100.47 5.79 39.24
N ARG A 2 -99.42 5.11 39.57
CA ARG A 2 -98.59 4.17 38.88
C ARG A 2 -98.48 4.30 37.36
N GLY A 3 -97.32 4.89 36.89
CA GLY A 3 -96.83 4.75 35.53
C GLY A 3 -95.54 3.98 35.54
N HIS A 4 -95.48 2.87 34.76
CA HIS A 4 -94.30 2.02 34.59
C HIS A 4 -93.41 2.64 33.53
N LEU A 5 -92.15 2.96 33.88
CA LEU A 5 -91.11 3.32 32.95
C LEU A 5 -90.40 2.05 32.50
N TYR A 6 -90.38 1.76 31.16
CA TYR A 6 -89.56 0.77 30.50
C TYR A 6 -88.16 1.32 30.23
N MET A 7 -87.16 0.77 30.87
CA MET A 7 -85.77 1.07 30.54
C MET A 7 -85.28 0.10 29.47
N ARG A 8 -84.92 0.65 28.28
CA ARG A 8 -84.20 -0.06 27.22
C ARG A 8 -82.73 -0.11 27.60
N ARG A 9 -82.17 -1.34 27.75
CA ARG A 9 -80.73 -1.58 27.90
C ARG A 9 -80.06 -1.52 26.51
N TRP A 10 -79.16 -0.56 26.33
CA TRP A 10 -78.21 -0.55 25.22
C TRP A 10 -76.97 -1.36 25.64
N LYS A 11 -76.65 -2.43 24.88
CA LYS A 11 -75.40 -3.17 24.98
C LYS A 11 -74.33 -2.45 24.16
N TYR A 12 -73.32 -1.90 24.84
CA TYR A 12 -72.12 -1.40 24.15
C TYR A 12 -71.20 -2.58 23.85
N LEU A 13 -70.97 -2.84 22.57
CA LEU A 13 -69.96 -3.72 22.09
C LEU A 13 -68.61 -2.96 22.11
N VAL A 14 -67.72 -3.30 23.03
CA VAL A 14 -66.34 -2.78 23.04
C VAL A 14 -65.50 -3.65 22.14
N ALA A 15 -65.14 -3.14 20.95
CA ALA A 15 -64.19 -3.79 20.09
C ALA A 15 -62.78 -3.50 20.61
N PHE A 16 -62.10 -4.54 21.10
CA PHE A 16 -60.65 -4.51 21.42
C PHE A 16 -59.85 -4.55 20.11
N LEU A 17 -59.28 -3.40 19.68
CA LEU A 17 -58.26 -3.36 18.69
C LEU A 17 -56.93 -3.81 19.28
N LEU A 18 -56.50 -5.05 18.96
CA LEU A 18 -55.14 -5.51 19.22
C LEU A 18 -54.20 -4.75 18.29
N LEU A 19 -53.47 -3.79 18.83
CA LEU A 19 -52.29 -3.18 18.19
C LEU A 19 -51.13 -4.22 18.22
N ILE A 20 -50.88 -4.81 17.09
CA ILE A 20 -49.67 -5.58 16.88
C ILE A 20 -48.55 -4.56 16.63
N PRO A 21 -47.46 -4.52 17.45
CA PRO A 21 -46.33 -3.69 17.15
C PRO A 21 -45.61 -4.26 15.91
N GLY A 22 -45.74 -3.58 14.77
CA GLY A 22 -44.97 -3.87 13.58
C GLY A 22 -43.48 -3.70 13.89
N ILE A 23 -42.75 -4.81 13.85
CA ILE A 23 -41.29 -4.78 13.83
C ILE A 23 -40.90 -4.14 12.51
N VAL A 24 -40.59 -2.84 12.54
CA VAL A 24 -39.91 -2.16 11.45
C VAL A 24 -38.47 -2.65 11.48
N SER A 25 -38.21 -3.72 10.75
CA SER A 25 -36.87 -4.17 10.45
C SER A 25 -36.24 -3.11 9.55
N THR A 26 -35.49 -2.18 10.14
CA THR A 26 -34.61 -1.31 9.38
C THR A 26 -33.56 -2.17 8.73
N LEU A 27 -33.80 -2.56 7.46
CA LEU A 27 -32.72 -3.00 6.58
C LEU A 27 -31.74 -1.83 6.50
N ARG A 28 -30.66 -1.92 7.29
CA ARG A 28 -29.46 -1.15 7.03
C ARG A 28 -28.95 -1.65 5.67
N ALA A 29 -29.16 -0.86 4.63
CA ALA A 29 -28.46 -1.06 3.39
C ALA A 29 -26.98 -1.01 3.72
N GLU A 30 -26.32 -2.17 3.72
CA GLU A 30 -24.86 -2.22 3.62
C GLU A 30 -24.55 -1.53 2.31
N THR A 31 -24.08 -0.28 2.40
CA THR A 31 -23.46 0.40 1.28
C THR A 31 -22.28 -0.47 0.91
N SER A 32 -22.43 -1.27 -0.16
CA SER A 32 -21.31 -1.91 -0.82
C SER A 32 -20.36 -0.77 -1.16
N ALA A 33 -19.24 -0.69 -0.44
CA ALA A 33 -18.18 0.24 -0.75
C ALA A 33 -17.82 -0.01 -2.23
N SER A 34 -18.18 0.93 -3.08
CA SER A 34 -17.80 0.93 -4.49
C SER A 34 -16.28 1.09 -4.48
N PHE A 35 -15.54 -0.02 -4.56
CA PHE A 35 -14.09 0.03 -4.73
C PHE A 35 -13.82 0.85 -5.99
N SER A 36 -13.26 2.04 -5.84
CA SER A 36 -12.93 2.88 -6.97
C SER A 36 -11.98 2.11 -7.88
N LYS A 37 -12.34 2.01 -9.15
CA LYS A 37 -11.48 1.34 -10.13
C LYS A 37 -10.22 2.17 -10.35
N THR A 38 -9.08 1.51 -10.51
CA THR A 38 -7.83 2.17 -10.89
C THR A 38 -8.04 2.85 -12.26
N PRO A 39 -7.74 4.15 -12.40
CA PRO A 39 -7.79 4.81 -13.69
C PRO A 39 -6.85 4.17 -14.72
N PRO A 40 -7.15 4.20 -16.01
CA PRO A 40 -6.24 3.74 -17.04
C PRO A 40 -4.88 4.46 -16.95
N ASN A 41 -3.80 3.68 -17.05
CA ASN A 41 -2.41 4.15 -17.01
C ASN A 41 -2.06 4.97 -15.75
N PHE A 42 -2.66 4.61 -14.60
CA PHE A 42 -2.36 5.26 -13.33
C PHE A 42 -0.91 4.97 -12.91
N LYS A 43 -0.08 6.03 -12.84
CA LYS A 43 1.35 5.90 -12.59
C LYS A 43 1.71 6.26 -11.15
N VAL A 44 2.38 5.34 -10.46
CA VAL A 44 2.93 5.49 -9.11
C VAL A 44 4.45 5.41 -9.17
N ALA A 45 5.14 6.33 -8.51
CA ALA A 45 6.58 6.26 -8.29
C ALA A 45 6.88 5.66 -6.92
N PHE A 46 7.88 4.79 -6.85
CA PHE A 46 8.38 4.14 -5.63
C PHE A 46 9.80 4.63 -5.38
N ILE A 47 10.02 5.24 -4.22
CA ILE A 47 11.32 5.77 -3.79
C ILE A 47 11.52 5.53 -2.30
N GLY A 48 12.77 5.48 -1.86
CA GLY A 48 13.18 5.52 -0.45
C GLY A 48 14.59 6.09 -0.36
N ASP A 49 15.07 6.35 0.86
CA ASP A 49 16.42 6.84 1.09
C ASP A 49 16.71 8.18 0.34
N GLN A 50 15.83 9.18 0.56
CA GLN A 50 15.76 10.39 -0.24
C GLN A 50 16.89 11.39 0.09
N GLY A 51 16.89 12.02 1.27
CA GLY A 51 17.75 13.14 1.62
C GLY A 51 17.22 14.51 1.14
N LEU A 52 17.98 15.58 1.41
CA LEU A 52 17.61 16.97 1.06
C LEU A 52 18.47 17.59 -0.05
N GLY A 53 19.47 16.88 -0.56
CA GLY A 53 20.42 17.43 -1.53
C GLY A 53 19.92 17.38 -2.99
N GLU A 54 20.74 17.94 -3.87
CA GLU A 54 20.49 18.03 -5.33
C GLU A 54 20.08 16.69 -5.98
N ASN A 55 20.60 15.57 -5.49
CA ASN A 55 20.24 14.26 -6.01
C ASN A 55 18.79 13.90 -5.70
N ALA A 56 18.30 14.22 -4.48
CA ALA A 56 16.90 14.02 -4.11
C ALA A 56 15.98 14.92 -4.94
N GLU A 57 16.36 16.18 -5.12
CA GLU A 57 15.66 17.12 -6.02
C GLU A 57 15.59 16.58 -7.46
N ALA A 58 16.71 16.05 -7.97
CA ALA A 58 16.74 15.45 -9.30
C ALA A 58 15.80 14.24 -9.42
N VAL A 59 15.69 13.39 -8.39
CA VAL A 59 14.74 12.27 -8.37
C VAL A 59 13.30 12.77 -8.30
N LEU A 60 12.98 13.75 -7.45
CA LEU A 60 11.62 14.33 -7.40
C LEU A 60 11.24 15.02 -8.72
N ASN A 61 12.19 15.70 -9.37
CA ASN A 61 12.00 16.27 -10.72
C ASN A 61 11.78 15.16 -11.77
N LEU A 62 12.47 14.03 -11.67
CA LEU A 62 12.23 12.85 -12.51
C LEU A 62 10.81 12.32 -12.30
N VAL A 63 10.37 12.17 -11.05
CA VAL A 63 9.00 11.77 -10.71
C VAL A 63 7.96 12.68 -11.36
N ARG A 64 8.16 14.00 -11.29
CA ARG A 64 7.30 15.00 -11.94
C ARG A 64 7.32 14.87 -13.46
N SER A 65 8.51 14.80 -14.07
CA SER A 65 8.67 14.75 -15.53
C SER A 65 8.14 13.47 -16.16
N GLU A 66 8.17 12.33 -15.41
CA GLU A 66 7.56 11.06 -15.81
C GLU A 66 6.03 11.09 -15.70
N GLY A 67 5.44 12.15 -15.16
CA GLY A 67 4.01 12.28 -14.96
C GLY A 67 3.45 11.27 -13.95
N ALA A 68 4.21 10.94 -12.91
CA ALA A 68 3.69 10.15 -11.81
C ALA A 68 2.54 10.89 -11.12
N GLN A 69 1.51 10.15 -10.73
CA GLN A 69 0.29 10.68 -10.13
C GLN A 69 0.22 10.40 -8.63
N ALA A 70 1.17 9.63 -8.11
CA ALA A 70 1.40 9.40 -6.70
C ALA A 70 2.85 8.97 -6.45
N VAL A 71 3.34 9.20 -5.24
CA VAL A 71 4.56 8.61 -4.70
C VAL A 71 4.19 7.66 -3.57
N LEU A 72 4.83 6.49 -3.54
CA LEU A 72 4.87 5.59 -2.41
C LEU A 72 6.32 5.54 -1.92
N HIS A 73 6.59 6.19 -0.78
CA HIS A 73 7.92 6.32 -0.21
C HIS A 73 8.15 5.24 0.88
N GLN A 74 9.25 4.52 0.76
CA GLN A 74 9.57 3.39 1.63
C GLN A 74 10.47 3.78 2.82
N GLY A 75 10.37 5.01 3.32
CA GLY A 75 11.11 5.45 4.51
C GLY A 75 12.49 6.08 4.23
N ASP A 76 13.08 6.65 5.27
CA ASP A 76 14.31 7.45 5.27
C ASP A 76 14.20 8.70 4.41
N PHE A 77 13.57 9.75 4.98
CA PHE A 77 13.16 10.95 4.24
C PHE A 77 14.29 11.93 4.01
N ASP A 78 14.93 12.43 5.05
CA ASP A 78 15.90 13.54 4.90
C ASP A 78 17.27 13.28 5.54
N TYR A 79 17.40 12.36 6.52
CA TYR A 79 18.62 12.06 7.28
C TYR A 79 19.14 13.21 8.16
N GLU A 80 18.37 14.28 8.31
CA GLU A 80 18.75 15.47 9.07
C GLU A 80 17.79 15.82 10.19
N ASN A 81 16.75 14.96 10.39
CA ASN A 81 15.68 15.19 11.36
C ASN A 81 15.00 16.57 11.16
N ASN A 82 14.78 16.95 9.91
CA ASN A 82 14.19 18.23 9.53
C ASN A 82 12.90 18.06 8.70
N PRO A 83 11.77 17.67 9.34
CA PRO A 83 10.50 17.46 8.64
C PRO A 83 10.01 18.67 7.85
N ASP A 84 10.31 19.89 8.33
CA ASP A 84 9.93 21.15 7.65
C ASP A 84 10.63 21.26 6.29
N ALA A 85 11.96 21.06 6.26
CA ALA A 85 12.74 21.14 5.03
C ALA A 85 12.34 20.02 4.05
N TRP A 86 12.12 18.81 4.54
CA TRP A 86 11.65 17.69 3.72
C TRP A 86 10.28 17.97 3.10
N ASN A 87 9.31 18.44 3.90
CA ASN A 87 7.98 18.77 3.38
C ASN A 87 8.02 19.95 2.40
N ALA A 88 8.87 20.97 2.67
CA ALA A 88 9.07 22.12 1.77
C ALA A 88 9.63 21.66 0.42
N GLN A 89 10.65 20.78 0.39
CA GLN A 89 11.22 20.22 -0.84
C GLN A 89 10.17 19.50 -1.69
N ILE A 90 9.33 18.66 -1.07
CA ILE A 90 8.24 17.99 -1.78
C ILE A 90 7.23 18.99 -2.34
N ASN A 91 6.83 19.98 -1.53
CA ASN A 91 5.85 20.98 -1.94
C ASN A 91 6.34 21.84 -3.11
N GLU A 92 7.61 22.22 -3.09
CA GLU A 92 8.23 23.01 -4.15
C GLU A 92 8.27 22.26 -5.48
N ILE A 93 8.63 20.98 -5.46
CA ILE A 93 8.87 20.23 -6.69
C ILE A 93 7.59 19.55 -7.19
N LEU A 94 6.83 18.90 -6.32
CA LEU A 94 5.64 18.11 -6.70
C LEU A 94 4.33 18.87 -6.47
N GLY A 95 4.31 19.82 -5.55
CA GLY A 95 3.11 20.52 -5.13
C GLY A 95 2.58 20.06 -3.78
N GLU A 96 1.89 20.96 -3.09
CA GLU A 96 1.37 20.73 -1.74
C GLU A 96 0.31 19.61 -1.69
N ASP A 97 -0.51 19.50 -2.75
CA ASP A 97 -1.59 18.51 -2.87
C ASP A 97 -1.19 17.29 -3.70
N PHE A 98 0.11 17.10 -3.97
CA PHE A 98 0.56 15.90 -4.67
C PHE A 98 0.40 14.67 -3.77
N PRO A 99 -0.23 13.56 -4.26
CA PRO A 99 -0.43 12.34 -3.48
C PRO A 99 0.90 11.68 -3.12
N TYR A 100 1.25 11.73 -1.83
CA TYR A 100 2.51 11.23 -1.30
C TYR A 100 2.24 10.39 -0.06
N PHE A 101 2.44 9.09 -0.17
CA PHE A 101 2.21 8.09 0.87
C PHE A 101 3.55 7.55 1.33
N ALA A 102 3.73 7.34 2.65
CA ALA A 102 5.03 6.91 3.14
C ALA A 102 4.95 6.00 4.37
N SER A 103 5.84 5.02 4.42
CA SER A 103 6.18 4.27 5.64
C SER A 103 7.36 4.95 6.34
N VAL A 104 7.44 4.81 7.67
CA VAL A 104 8.58 5.31 8.43
C VAL A 104 9.83 4.46 8.16
N GLY A 105 10.99 5.10 8.07
CA GLY A 105 12.30 4.47 8.06
C GLY A 105 13.08 4.73 9.35
N ASN A 106 14.24 4.11 9.52
CA ASN A 106 15.00 4.22 10.77
C ASN A 106 15.56 5.62 11.03
N HIS A 107 15.81 6.41 10.00
CA HIS A 107 16.22 7.81 10.14
C HIS A 107 15.07 8.77 10.41
N ASP A 108 13.82 8.30 10.31
CA ASP A 108 12.64 9.13 10.54
C ASP A 108 12.10 9.02 11.97
N VAL A 109 12.48 7.95 12.71
CA VAL A 109 11.92 7.56 14.00
C VAL A 109 11.99 8.69 15.03
N GLU A 110 13.11 9.42 15.09
CA GLU A 110 13.33 10.50 16.08
C GLU A 110 12.31 11.65 15.90
N LYS A 111 11.96 11.98 14.68
CA LYS A 111 11.04 13.08 14.33
C LYS A 111 9.71 12.60 13.73
N TRP A 112 9.38 11.32 13.91
CA TRP A 112 8.15 10.76 13.37
C TRP A 112 6.91 11.40 13.99
N ASN A 113 6.87 11.42 15.33
CA ASN A 113 5.74 11.89 16.10
C ASN A 113 5.81 13.40 16.40
N GLY A 114 4.66 13.95 16.82
CA GLY A 114 4.53 15.35 17.23
C GLY A 114 3.87 16.23 16.19
N LYS A 115 3.53 17.45 16.60
CA LYS A 115 2.77 18.41 15.75
C LYS A 115 3.55 18.84 14.49
N ASP A 116 4.87 18.83 14.56
CA ASP A 116 5.78 19.22 13.48
C ASP A 116 6.62 17.99 13.02
N GLY A 117 6.15 16.76 13.29
CA GLY A 117 6.78 15.52 12.87
C GLY A 117 6.38 15.08 11.46
N TYR A 118 7.15 14.16 10.87
CA TYR A 118 6.90 13.63 9.52
C TYR A 118 5.48 13.08 9.38
N GLN A 119 5.01 12.31 10.37
CA GLN A 119 3.68 11.74 10.35
C GLN A 119 2.59 12.82 10.24
N GLN A 120 2.76 13.95 10.94
CA GLN A 120 1.77 15.02 10.91
C GLN A 120 1.72 15.70 9.54
N TYR A 121 2.88 15.95 8.89
CA TYR A 121 2.91 16.49 7.54
C TYR A 121 2.23 15.57 6.53
N LEU A 122 2.48 14.28 6.64
CA LEU A 122 1.83 13.26 5.81
C LEU A 122 0.31 13.23 6.04
N LYS A 123 -0.15 13.19 7.30
CA LYS A 123 -1.57 13.24 7.64
C LYS A 123 -2.25 14.50 7.14
N ASN A 124 -1.60 15.66 7.25
CA ASN A 124 -2.13 16.93 6.72
C ASN A 124 -2.33 16.86 5.20
N ARG A 125 -1.38 16.24 4.48
CA ARG A 125 -1.49 16.02 3.03
C ARG A 125 -2.65 15.08 2.67
N LEU A 126 -2.83 13.97 3.39
CA LEU A 126 -3.95 13.06 3.18
C LEU A 126 -5.30 13.75 3.43
N ASN A 127 -5.39 14.55 4.49
CA ASN A 127 -6.60 15.32 4.80
C ASN A 127 -6.98 16.30 3.68
N ARG A 128 -5.99 17.00 3.08
CA ARG A 128 -6.25 17.88 1.93
C ARG A 128 -6.72 17.12 0.69
N LEU A 129 -6.31 15.87 0.55
CA LEU A 129 -6.69 14.99 -0.56
C LEU A 129 -7.99 14.21 -0.32
N ASP A 130 -8.60 14.37 0.86
CA ASP A 130 -9.76 13.58 1.30
C ASP A 130 -9.49 12.07 1.24
N VAL A 131 -8.28 11.66 1.68
CA VAL A 131 -7.85 10.26 1.74
C VAL A 131 -7.91 9.77 3.17
N GLU A 132 -8.82 8.83 3.43
CA GLU A 132 -8.93 8.15 4.71
C GLU A 132 -7.91 7.00 4.82
N TRP A 133 -7.51 6.72 6.07
CA TRP A 133 -6.66 5.58 6.40
C TRP A 133 -7.13 4.91 7.69
N ASP A 134 -6.80 3.64 7.84
CA ASP A 134 -7.02 2.86 9.05
C ASP A 134 -5.67 2.63 9.76
N GLY A 135 -5.68 2.67 11.10
CA GLY A 135 -4.51 2.38 11.93
C GLY A 135 -3.56 3.57 12.17
N ASP A 136 -2.34 3.26 12.62
CA ASP A 136 -1.28 4.24 12.88
C ASP A 136 -0.49 4.53 11.61
N TYR A 137 -0.75 5.69 11.00
CA TYR A 137 -0.27 6.04 9.67
C TYR A 137 1.25 5.91 9.52
N GLY A 138 1.66 5.16 8.50
CA GLY A 138 3.06 4.89 8.15
C GLY A 138 3.79 3.89 9.05
N VAL A 139 3.21 3.52 10.20
CA VAL A 139 3.76 2.54 11.15
C VAL A 139 3.01 1.21 11.04
N LYS A 140 1.70 1.27 11.05
CA LYS A 140 0.79 0.12 10.92
C LYS A 140 -0.56 0.63 10.43
N SER A 141 -0.65 0.90 9.14
CA SER A 141 -1.82 1.54 8.52
C SER A 141 -2.15 0.97 7.15
N SER A 142 -3.39 1.17 6.74
CA SER A 142 -3.85 0.84 5.40
C SER A 142 -4.75 1.92 4.84
N LEU A 143 -4.73 2.08 3.53
CA LEU A 143 -5.56 3.04 2.81
C LEU A 143 -5.91 2.54 1.40
N GLN A 144 -6.94 3.14 0.83
CA GLN A 144 -7.33 2.90 -0.55
C GLN A 144 -7.14 4.18 -1.36
N TYR A 145 -6.34 4.12 -2.42
CA TYR A 145 -6.17 5.27 -3.30
C TYR A 145 -6.28 4.87 -4.77
N LYS A 146 -7.22 5.47 -5.49
CA LYS A 146 -7.45 5.21 -6.92
C LYS A 146 -7.47 3.71 -7.30
N GLY A 147 -8.11 2.89 -6.46
CA GLY A 147 -8.24 1.44 -6.70
C GLY A 147 -7.04 0.59 -6.28
N ILE A 148 -5.97 1.19 -5.80
CA ILE A 148 -4.82 0.49 -5.21
C ILE A 148 -5.00 0.44 -3.70
N PHE A 149 -4.88 -0.73 -3.11
CA PHE A 149 -4.85 -0.93 -1.67
C PHE A 149 -3.40 -0.92 -1.19
N ILE A 150 -3.09 0.01 -0.31
CA ILE A 150 -1.74 0.25 0.22
C ILE A 150 -1.74 -0.09 1.71
N ILE A 151 -0.83 -0.95 2.13
CA ILE A 151 -0.58 -1.24 3.55
C ILE A 151 0.83 -0.78 3.86
N GLN A 152 0.95 0.04 4.89
CA GLN A 152 2.20 0.60 5.37
C GLN A 152 2.51 0.01 6.73
N VAL A 153 3.65 -0.64 6.87
CA VAL A 153 4.14 -1.21 8.13
C VAL A 153 5.59 -0.77 8.37
N SER A 154 6.10 -0.98 9.58
CA SER A 154 7.42 -0.51 9.98
C SER A 154 8.17 -1.56 10.81
N PRO A 155 8.30 -2.81 10.31
CA PRO A 155 9.04 -3.85 11.02
C PRO A 155 10.51 -3.46 11.17
N GLY A 156 11.03 -3.64 12.39
CA GLY A 156 12.40 -3.27 12.74
C GLY A 156 12.62 -1.80 13.12
N ASP A 157 11.60 -0.93 12.99
CA ASP A 157 11.69 0.49 13.33
C ASP A 157 10.69 0.88 14.43
N LEU A 158 9.38 0.91 14.15
CA LEU A 158 8.34 1.30 15.11
C LEU A 158 7.19 0.29 15.15
N GLY A 159 6.67 0.06 16.36
CA GLY A 159 5.52 -0.82 16.55
C GLY A 159 5.88 -2.30 16.60
N SER A 160 4.84 -3.16 16.56
CA SER A 160 4.97 -4.62 16.64
C SER A 160 3.76 -5.29 15.98
N PHE A 161 3.81 -6.63 15.80
CA PHE A 161 2.73 -7.43 15.18
C PHE A 161 2.38 -7.00 13.75
N HIS A 162 3.39 -6.62 12.97
CA HIS A 162 3.23 -6.14 11.60
C HIS A 162 2.68 -7.23 10.67
N ALA A 163 3.16 -8.46 10.80
CA ALA A 163 2.71 -9.60 10.01
C ALA A 163 1.22 -9.91 10.27
N ASP A 164 0.79 -9.87 11.54
CA ASP A 164 -0.62 -10.05 11.92
C ASP A 164 -1.51 -8.97 11.27
N TYR A 165 -1.04 -7.72 11.31
CA TYR A 165 -1.75 -6.61 10.66
C TYR A 165 -1.86 -6.80 9.14
N LEU A 166 -0.75 -7.18 8.47
CA LEU A 166 -0.76 -7.50 7.04
C LEU A 166 -1.77 -8.58 6.71
N ARG A 167 -1.75 -9.69 7.45
CA ARG A 167 -2.68 -10.81 7.27
C ARG A 167 -4.14 -10.36 7.40
N GLU A 168 -4.46 -9.60 8.45
CA GLU A 168 -5.82 -9.10 8.69
C GLU A 168 -6.31 -8.16 7.62
N GLN A 169 -5.48 -7.19 7.19
CA GLN A 169 -5.87 -6.21 6.18
C GLN A 169 -6.03 -6.86 4.80
N LEU A 170 -5.10 -7.75 4.42
CA LEU A 170 -5.17 -8.47 3.15
C LEU A 170 -6.38 -9.42 3.08
N ALA A 171 -6.74 -10.06 4.19
CA ALA A 171 -7.91 -10.94 4.26
C ALA A 171 -9.24 -10.17 4.04
N LYS A 172 -9.32 -8.91 4.45
CA LYS A 172 -10.52 -8.04 4.33
C LYS A 172 -10.64 -7.36 2.98
N ASN A 173 -9.53 -7.12 2.29
CA ASN A 173 -9.50 -6.32 1.05
C ASN A 173 -9.68 -7.18 -0.21
N ARG A 174 -10.34 -6.61 -1.21
CA ARG A 174 -10.66 -7.28 -2.49
C ARG A 174 -10.12 -6.51 -3.70
N SER A 175 -9.18 -5.59 -3.51
CA SER A 175 -8.55 -4.87 -4.61
C SER A 175 -7.70 -5.79 -5.47
N ILE A 176 -7.71 -5.57 -6.79
CA ILE A 176 -6.83 -6.26 -7.75
C ILE A 176 -5.37 -5.96 -7.44
N TRP A 177 -5.09 -4.69 -7.06
CA TRP A 177 -3.76 -4.22 -6.73
C TRP A 177 -3.63 -4.01 -5.23
N ARG A 178 -2.72 -4.75 -4.61
CA ARG A 178 -2.36 -4.70 -3.20
C ARG A 178 -0.87 -4.47 -3.10
N ILE A 179 -0.46 -3.47 -2.34
CA ILE A 179 0.96 -3.13 -2.14
C ILE A 179 1.23 -3.08 -0.64
N CYS A 180 2.18 -3.86 -0.17
CA CYS A 180 2.73 -3.78 1.18
C CYS A 180 4.04 -3.01 1.13
N CYS A 181 4.15 -1.96 1.92
CA CYS A 181 5.26 -1.01 1.91
C CYS A 181 5.89 -0.92 3.29
N TRP A 182 7.22 -1.05 3.35
CA TRP A 182 8.02 -0.82 4.55
C TRP A 182 9.47 -0.49 4.20
N HIS A 183 10.30 -0.15 5.20
CA HIS A 183 11.65 0.35 4.96
C HIS A 183 12.70 -0.78 4.96
N LYS A 184 12.93 -1.42 6.12
CA LYS A 184 14.01 -2.38 6.34
C LYS A 184 13.78 -3.74 5.68
N ASN A 185 14.83 -4.53 5.58
CA ASN A 185 14.80 -5.82 4.88
C ASN A 185 15.40 -6.96 5.71
N MET A 186 15.09 -8.19 5.30
CA MET A 186 15.93 -9.34 5.62
C MET A 186 17.21 -9.29 4.77
N ARG A 187 18.34 -9.77 5.32
CA ARG A 187 19.64 -9.75 4.63
C ARG A 187 19.60 -10.32 3.21
N LEU A 188 18.84 -11.40 2.98
CA LEU A 188 18.71 -12.02 1.67
C LEU A 188 17.76 -11.30 0.70
N MET A 189 17.02 -10.29 1.20
CA MET A 189 16.14 -9.44 0.38
C MET A 189 16.76 -8.06 0.12
N GLN A 190 18.07 -7.96 0.18
CA GLN A 190 18.90 -6.80 -0.15
C GLN A 190 20.27 -7.29 -0.64
N VAL A 191 21.13 -6.40 -1.13
CA VAL A 191 22.37 -6.79 -1.79
C VAL A 191 23.64 -6.15 -1.23
N SER A 192 23.52 -5.28 -0.23
CA SER A 192 24.64 -4.67 0.51
C SER A 192 24.93 -5.38 1.86
N LYS A 193 25.70 -4.73 2.74
CA LYS A 193 26.09 -5.26 4.06
C LYS A 193 25.01 -5.27 5.14
N LYS A 194 23.81 -4.80 4.87
CA LYS A 194 22.76 -4.68 5.88
C LYS A 194 22.41 -6.05 6.52
N ALA A 195 22.00 -6.03 7.78
CA ALA A 195 21.64 -7.21 8.55
C ALA A 195 20.20 -7.68 8.29
N ASP A 196 19.76 -8.70 9.02
CA ASP A 196 18.35 -9.06 9.14
C ASP A 196 17.67 -8.09 10.12
N ASP A 197 16.77 -7.25 9.64
CA ASP A 197 16.16 -6.19 10.42
C ASP A 197 14.63 -6.31 10.57
N THR A 198 13.99 -7.27 9.88
CA THR A 198 12.52 -7.38 9.90
C THR A 198 12.03 -8.71 10.50
N GLY A 199 12.03 -9.75 9.78
CA GLY A 199 11.44 -11.06 9.98
C GLY A 199 10.87 -11.56 8.65
N TRP A 200 10.86 -12.88 8.45
CA TRP A 200 10.29 -13.46 7.23
C TRP A 200 8.77 -13.40 7.21
N ASP A 201 8.14 -13.33 8.35
CA ASP A 201 6.68 -13.34 8.52
C ASP A 201 6.00 -12.18 7.77
N VAL A 202 6.57 -10.97 7.74
CA VAL A 202 6.00 -9.84 6.97
C VAL A 202 6.04 -10.09 5.47
N TYR A 203 7.13 -10.71 4.97
CA TYR A 203 7.22 -11.09 3.57
C TYR A 203 6.23 -12.20 3.20
N GLU A 204 6.13 -13.22 4.06
CA GLU A 204 5.28 -14.37 3.81
C GLU A 204 3.78 -14.02 3.90
N GLU A 205 3.35 -13.15 4.84
CA GLU A 205 1.96 -12.70 4.90
C GLU A 205 1.59 -11.80 3.70
N ALA A 206 2.50 -10.91 3.25
CA ALA A 206 2.29 -10.14 2.03
C ALA A 206 2.18 -11.05 0.80
N ARG A 207 3.05 -12.07 0.68
CA ARG A 207 3.01 -13.07 -0.40
C ARG A 207 1.72 -13.89 -0.39
N LYS A 208 1.30 -14.41 0.77
CA LYS A 208 0.04 -15.16 0.92
C LYS A 208 -1.16 -14.35 0.46
N GLY A 209 -1.16 -13.03 0.74
CA GLY A 209 -2.20 -12.11 0.30
C GLY A 209 -2.05 -11.62 -1.15
N GLY A 210 -1.07 -12.08 -1.92
CA GLY A 210 -0.84 -11.65 -3.30
C GLY A 210 -0.51 -10.16 -3.44
N ALA A 211 0.15 -9.57 -2.44
CA ALA A 211 0.55 -8.17 -2.45
C ALA A 211 1.97 -8.00 -3.02
N ILE A 212 2.17 -6.95 -3.81
CA ILE A 212 3.50 -6.48 -4.22
C ILE A 212 4.24 -5.97 -2.99
N ILE A 213 5.51 -6.34 -2.81
CA ILE A 213 6.33 -5.92 -1.69
C ILE A 213 7.28 -4.82 -2.13
N ALA A 214 7.12 -3.63 -1.55
CA ALA A 214 7.91 -2.44 -1.83
C ALA A 214 8.73 -2.04 -0.60
N THR A 215 10.07 -2.05 -0.73
CA THR A 215 11.00 -1.73 0.35
C THR A 215 12.10 -0.76 -0.09
N ALA A 216 12.98 -0.34 0.86
CA ALA A 216 14.15 0.49 0.61
C ALA A 216 15.32 0.09 1.52
N HIS A 217 15.95 1.04 2.27
CA HIS A 217 17.03 0.82 3.24
C HIS A 217 18.37 0.39 2.63
N ASP A 218 18.37 -0.43 1.60
CA ASP A 218 19.55 -0.68 0.79
C ASP A 218 19.61 0.40 -0.30
N HIS A 219 20.62 1.29 -0.21
CA HIS A 219 20.78 2.41 -1.14
C HIS A 219 21.21 1.94 -2.53
N SER A 220 20.34 1.14 -3.12
CA SER A 220 20.46 0.55 -4.44
C SER A 220 19.07 0.18 -4.98
N TYR A 221 19.00 -0.47 -6.12
CA TYR A 221 17.77 -1.04 -6.65
C TYR A 221 17.95 -2.53 -6.89
N GLY A 222 16.94 -3.30 -6.50
CA GLY A 222 16.85 -4.70 -6.84
C GLY A 222 15.41 -5.20 -6.88
N ARG A 223 15.19 -6.21 -7.73
CA ARG A 223 13.90 -6.86 -7.91
C ARG A 223 14.07 -8.36 -7.95
N THR A 224 13.23 -9.09 -7.21
CA THR A 224 13.19 -10.55 -7.29
C THR A 224 12.44 -11.02 -8.54
N HIS A 225 12.66 -12.26 -8.90
CA HIS A 225 11.71 -13.02 -9.71
C HIS A 225 10.38 -13.21 -8.99
N LEU A 226 9.38 -13.86 -9.62
CA LEU A 226 8.17 -14.31 -8.95
C LEU A 226 8.55 -15.39 -7.93
N MET A 227 8.17 -15.18 -6.65
CA MET A 227 8.55 -16.02 -5.52
C MET A 227 7.39 -16.87 -5.02
N ASP A 228 7.65 -18.15 -4.73
CA ASP A 228 6.80 -19.06 -3.97
C ASP A 228 7.08 -18.98 -2.46
N SER A 229 8.30 -18.58 -2.07
CA SER A 229 8.69 -18.31 -0.68
C SER A 229 9.83 -17.33 -0.65
N PHE A 230 9.75 -16.33 0.22
CA PHE A 230 10.87 -15.43 0.50
C PHE A 230 11.82 -16.05 1.54
N GLU A 231 11.28 -16.71 2.57
CA GLU A 231 12.07 -17.36 3.62
C GLU A 231 13.03 -18.41 3.07
N TYR A 232 12.58 -19.19 2.08
CA TYR A 232 13.39 -20.25 1.45
C TYR A 232 13.96 -19.85 0.07
N GLN A 233 13.84 -18.59 -0.33
CA GLN A 233 14.25 -18.02 -1.63
C GLN A 233 13.79 -18.87 -2.83
N THR A 234 12.58 -19.41 -2.75
CA THR A 234 12.03 -20.29 -3.79
C THR A 234 11.42 -19.48 -4.92
N VAL A 235 12.04 -19.56 -6.11
CA VAL A 235 11.57 -18.90 -7.33
C VAL A 235 10.49 -19.74 -7.99
N ALA A 236 9.32 -19.14 -8.22
CA ALA A 236 8.20 -19.77 -8.94
C ALA A 236 8.34 -19.63 -10.46
N SER A 237 8.88 -18.50 -10.93
CA SER A 237 9.07 -18.22 -12.36
C SER A 237 10.11 -17.13 -12.55
N GLN A 238 10.94 -17.28 -13.59
CA GLN A 238 11.93 -16.30 -14.03
C GLN A 238 11.42 -15.45 -15.22
N SER A 239 10.16 -15.56 -15.57
CA SER A 239 9.54 -14.74 -16.63
C SER A 239 9.61 -13.26 -16.31
N ASN A 240 9.84 -12.44 -17.33
CA ASN A 240 9.75 -10.97 -17.21
C ASN A 240 8.29 -10.47 -17.20
N THR A 241 7.31 -11.33 -17.48
CA THR A 241 5.90 -11.15 -17.18
C THR A 241 5.58 -11.88 -15.88
N ILE A 242 5.43 -11.15 -14.80
CA ILE A 242 5.16 -11.65 -13.45
C ILE A 242 3.66 -11.82 -13.26
N VAL A 243 3.20 -13.04 -12.92
CA VAL A 243 1.79 -13.31 -12.65
C VAL A 243 1.59 -13.48 -11.15
N ILE A 244 1.14 -12.43 -10.47
CA ILE A 244 0.86 -12.46 -9.03
C ILE A 244 -0.49 -13.14 -8.73
N THR A 245 -0.50 -13.93 -7.65
CA THR A 245 -1.69 -14.61 -7.10
C THR A 245 -1.59 -14.61 -5.59
N GLU A 246 -2.65 -14.98 -4.88
CA GLU A 246 -2.49 -15.40 -3.50
C GLU A 246 -1.47 -16.55 -3.44
N GLY A 247 -0.45 -16.37 -2.60
CA GLY A 247 0.66 -17.32 -2.46
C GLY A 247 1.88 -17.08 -3.35
N ARG A 248 1.81 -16.15 -4.32
CA ARG A 248 2.93 -15.82 -5.22
C ARG A 248 3.02 -14.33 -5.52
N THR A 249 4.16 -13.73 -5.26
CA THR A 249 4.43 -12.33 -5.56
C THR A 249 5.92 -12.07 -5.78
N PHE A 250 6.28 -10.83 -5.95
CA PHE A 250 7.66 -10.37 -6.04
C PHE A 250 7.91 -9.24 -5.04
N ALA A 251 9.18 -9.03 -4.70
CA ALA A 251 9.65 -7.92 -3.91
C ALA A 251 10.65 -7.07 -4.70
N PHE A 252 10.70 -5.79 -4.36
CA PHE A 252 11.77 -4.90 -4.78
C PHE A 252 12.17 -3.97 -3.64
N PHE A 253 13.40 -3.51 -3.69
CA PHE A 253 13.85 -2.34 -2.92
C PHE A 253 14.25 -1.23 -3.90
N SER A 254 13.87 0.02 -3.59
CA SER A 254 14.11 1.20 -4.43
C SER A 254 14.71 2.33 -3.58
N GLY A 255 15.93 2.10 -3.05
CA GLY A 255 16.65 3.00 -2.16
C GLY A 255 17.59 3.98 -2.86
N LEU A 256 17.28 4.37 -4.10
CA LEU A 256 18.07 5.33 -4.88
C LEU A 256 17.42 6.73 -4.93
N GLY A 257 16.68 7.10 -3.87
CA GLY A 257 15.95 8.36 -3.78
C GLY A 257 16.82 9.63 -3.70
N GLY A 258 18.12 9.51 -3.38
CA GLY A 258 19.01 10.67 -3.40
C GLY A 258 20.15 10.67 -2.38
N LYS A 259 20.08 9.88 -1.29
CA LYS A 259 21.04 9.95 -0.19
C LYS A 259 22.44 9.47 -0.55
N SER A 260 22.57 8.23 -1.01
CA SER A 260 23.85 7.63 -1.41
C SER A 260 23.62 6.37 -2.25
N ILE A 261 24.70 5.78 -2.78
CA ILE A 261 24.63 4.57 -3.59
C ILE A 261 25.62 3.54 -3.05
N TYR A 262 25.11 2.36 -2.65
CA TYR A 262 25.93 1.26 -2.12
C TYR A 262 26.48 0.35 -3.22
N GLY A 263 27.56 -0.36 -2.88
CA GLY A 263 28.12 -1.44 -3.69
C GLY A 263 27.39 -2.75 -3.44
N GLN A 264 27.47 -3.67 -4.40
CA GLN A 264 26.95 -5.01 -4.26
C GLN A 264 27.90 -5.88 -3.44
N GLU A 265 27.37 -6.61 -2.46
CA GLU A 265 28.09 -7.61 -1.67
C GLU A 265 27.42 -8.99 -1.70
N LEU A 266 26.12 -9.02 -1.94
CA LEU A 266 25.34 -10.24 -2.02
C LEU A 266 24.70 -10.39 -3.38
N SER A 267 24.45 -11.64 -3.77
CA SER A 267 23.64 -12.01 -4.92
C SER A 267 22.96 -13.36 -4.65
N GLY A 268 22.04 -13.73 -5.53
CA GLY A 268 21.37 -15.03 -5.47
C GLY A 268 20.49 -15.24 -6.70
N PRO A 269 20.11 -16.49 -6.98
CA PRO A 269 19.31 -16.81 -8.17
C PRO A 269 17.87 -16.30 -8.13
N TRP A 270 17.42 -15.78 -6.99
CA TRP A 270 16.10 -15.15 -6.82
C TRP A 270 16.02 -13.72 -7.34
N TRP A 271 17.18 -13.07 -7.61
CA TRP A 271 17.23 -11.72 -8.16
C TRP A 271 17.03 -11.72 -9.67
N ALA A 272 16.04 -11.01 -10.15
CA ALA A 272 15.83 -10.75 -11.57
C ALA A 272 16.61 -9.52 -12.05
N LYS A 273 16.82 -8.53 -11.16
CA LYS A 273 17.61 -7.33 -11.41
C LYS A 273 18.33 -6.87 -10.15
N ILE A 274 19.56 -6.41 -10.31
CA ILE A 274 20.36 -5.70 -9.31
C ILE A 274 20.98 -4.48 -10.00
N TYR A 275 20.93 -3.32 -9.34
CA TYR A 275 21.48 -2.07 -9.82
C TYR A 275 22.06 -1.27 -8.66
N THR A 276 23.39 -1.37 -8.48
CA THR A 276 24.18 -0.82 -7.39
C THR A 276 25.34 -0.01 -7.95
N LYS A 277 26.15 0.60 -7.09
CA LYS A 277 27.39 1.26 -7.48
C LYS A 277 28.30 0.34 -8.33
N THR A 278 28.27 -0.96 -8.08
CA THR A 278 29.04 -1.97 -8.83
C THR A 278 28.61 -2.06 -10.29
N GLN A 279 27.32 -1.81 -10.59
CA GLN A 279 26.78 -1.74 -11.95
C GLN A 279 26.73 -0.30 -12.49
N GLY A 280 27.39 0.66 -11.85
CA GLY A 280 27.38 2.06 -12.28
C GLY A 280 26.03 2.77 -12.01
N ALA A 281 25.34 2.43 -10.91
CA ALA A 281 24.03 2.98 -10.61
C ALA A 281 24.07 4.51 -10.47
N HIS A 282 22.99 5.13 -10.91
CA HIS A 282 22.58 6.51 -10.65
C HIS A 282 21.28 6.53 -9.85
N TYR A 283 21.02 7.63 -9.14
CA TYR A 283 19.77 7.86 -8.44
C TYR A 283 18.57 7.78 -9.38
N GLY A 284 17.41 7.40 -8.88
CA GLY A 284 16.24 7.21 -9.69
C GLY A 284 15.05 6.68 -8.89
N ALA A 285 14.01 6.28 -9.62
CA ALA A 285 12.78 5.74 -9.06
C ALA A 285 12.29 4.54 -9.87
N LEU A 286 11.60 3.62 -9.20
CA LEU A 286 10.79 2.61 -9.87
C LEU A 286 9.40 3.20 -10.14
N PHE A 287 8.91 3.06 -11.35
CA PHE A 287 7.56 3.48 -11.76
C PHE A 287 6.71 2.26 -12.03
N GLY A 288 5.51 2.22 -11.47
CA GLY A 288 4.46 1.25 -11.79
C GLY A 288 3.30 1.95 -12.50
N VAL A 289 2.99 1.53 -13.72
CA VAL A 289 1.84 1.99 -14.48
C VAL A 289 0.76 0.93 -14.38
N PHE A 290 -0.31 1.22 -13.66
CA PHE A 290 -1.40 0.29 -13.38
C PHE A 290 -2.57 0.49 -14.34
N ASN A 291 -3.34 -0.56 -14.60
CA ASN A 291 -4.46 -0.55 -15.55
C ASN A 291 -3.98 -0.07 -16.93
N VAL A 292 -2.91 -0.70 -17.43
CA VAL A 292 -2.30 -0.37 -18.72
C VAL A 292 -3.33 -0.51 -19.84
N ASP A 293 -3.50 0.56 -20.61
CA ASP A 293 -4.44 0.65 -21.72
C ASP A 293 -5.89 0.26 -21.36
N GLY A 294 -6.26 0.46 -20.09
CA GLY A 294 -7.58 0.12 -19.58
C GLY A 294 -7.78 -1.36 -19.24
N VAL A 295 -6.70 -2.16 -19.21
CA VAL A 295 -6.73 -3.56 -18.76
C VAL A 295 -6.54 -3.61 -17.23
N PRO A 296 -7.61 -3.82 -16.42
CA PRO A 296 -7.58 -3.55 -14.98
C PRO A 296 -6.53 -4.34 -14.19
N ASN A 297 -6.19 -5.54 -14.63
CA ASN A 297 -5.26 -6.44 -13.96
C ASN A 297 -3.86 -6.47 -14.61
N ALA A 298 -3.57 -5.55 -15.54
CA ALA A 298 -2.25 -5.41 -16.16
C ALA A 298 -1.53 -4.16 -15.64
N ALA A 299 -0.25 -4.32 -15.35
CA ALA A 299 0.65 -3.22 -15.02
C ALA A 299 2.01 -3.40 -15.70
N THR A 300 2.68 -2.29 -16.00
CA THR A 300 4.08 -2.28 -16.46
C THR A 300 4.91 -1.51 -15.44
N PHE A 301 6.02 -2.08 -15.04
CA PHE A 301 6.99 -1.46 -14.15
C PHE A 301 8.30 -1.16 -14.90
N TYR A 302 8.94 -0.03 -14.55
CA TYR A 302 10.28 0.28 -15.03
C TYR A 302 11.05 1.13 -14.02
N PHE A 303 12.33 0.81 -13.82
CA PHE A 303 13.23 1.67 -13.06
C PHE A 303 13.92 2.63 -14.03
N LYS A 304 13.79 3.93 -13.77
CA LYS A 304 14.44 4.99 -14.54
C LYS A 304 15.33 5.81 -13.63
N ASN A 305 16.54 6.08 -14.10
CA ASN A 305 17.49 6.91 -13.37
C ASN A 305 17.46 8.39 -13.84
N ILE A 306 18.11 9.27 -13.08
CA ILE A 306 18.18 10.72 -13.37
C ILE A 306 18.96 11.08 -14.64
N LYS A 307 19.64 10.11 -15.28
CA LYS A 307 20.25 10.26 -16.60
C LYS A 307 19.29 9.94 -17.75
N GLY A 308 18.06 9.53 -17.43
CA GLY A 308 17.03 9.17 -18.40
C GLY A 308 17.08 7.71 -18.88
N GLU A 309 17.95 6.87 -18.30
CA GLU A 309 18.10 5.48 -18.69
C GLU A 309 17.06 4.61 -17.97
N VAL A 310 16.38 3.73 -18.72
CA VAL A 310 15.54 2.66 -18.17
C VAL A 310 16.38 1.42 -17.98
N VAL A 311 16.70 1.10 -16.74
CA VAL A 311 17.64 0.02 -16.39
C VAL A 311 16.97 -1.32 -16.07
N ASP A 312 15.68 -1.29 -15.78
CA ASP A 312 14.81 -2.48 -15.63
C ASP A 312 13.43 -2.18 -16.20
N ARG A 313 12.79 -3.16 -16.81
CA ARG A 313 11.41 -3.10 -17.29
C ARG A 313 10.78 -4.48 -17.27
N PHE A 314 9.57 -4.61 -16.74
CA PHE A 314 8.83 -5.86 -16.63
C PHE A 314 7.33 -5.61 -16.57
N ASP A 315 6.56 -6.64 -16.92
CA ASP A 315 5.10 -6.58 -16.86
C ASP A 315 4.59 -7.41 -15.69
N VAL A 316 3.45 -6.96 -15.12
CA VAL A 316 2.78 -7.64 -14.02
C VAL A 316 1.31 -7.86 -14.36
N ILE A 317 0.85 -9.10 -14.19
CA ILE A 317 -0.56 -9.46 -14.28
C ILE A 317 -1.03 -9.89 -12.90
N SER A 318 -2.02 -9.19 -12.37
CA SER A 318 -2.67 -9.60 -11.11
C SER A 318 -3.78 -10.61 -11.40
N ARG A 319 -3.72 -11.75 -10.72
CA ARG A 319 -4.77 -12.79 -10.68
C ARG A 319 -5.24 -13.04 -9.24
N VAL A 320 -5.07 -12.06 -8.36
CA VAL A 320 -5.60 -12.15 -7.00
C VAL A 320 -7.14 -12.10 -7.04
N HIS A 321 -7.79 -12.86 -6.16
CA HIS A 321 -9.24 -12.96 -6.13
C HIS A 321 -9.88 -11.66 -5.64
N THR A 322 -10.87 -11.19 -6.40
CA THR A 322 -11.66 -9.99 -6.09
C THR A 322 -13.11 -10.32 -5.70
N GLY A 323 -13.49 -11.60 -5.69
CA GLY A 323 -14.85 -12.07 -5.44
C GLY A 323 -15.27 -12.08 -3.97
N SER A 324 -16.57 -11.88 -3.72
CA SER A 324 -17.17 -12.02 -2.39
C SER A 324 -17.16 -13.50 -1.94
N ALA A 325 -16.96 -13.74 -0.65
CA ALA A 325 -16.92 -15.08 -0.02
C ALA A 325 -18.25 -15.90 -0.17
N VAL A 326 -19.22 -15.44 -0.92
CA VAL A 326 -20.55 -16.06 -1.08
C VAL A 326 -20.60 -17.17 -2.15
N GLU A 327 -19.61 -17.23 -3.08
CA GLU A 327 -19.65 -18.24 -4.15
C GLU A 327 -19.02 -19.61 -3.82
N GLN A 328 -18.27 -19.73 -2.72
CA GLN A 328 -17.59 -20.99 -2.38
C GLN A 328 -18.48 -22.08 -1.75
N HIS A 329 -19.77 -21.80 -1.46
CA HIS A 329 -20.69 -22.81 -0.87
C HIS A 329 -21.67 -23.43 -1.87
N ARG A 330 -21.60 -23.12 -3.18
CA ARG A 330 -22.48 -23.70 -4.20
C ARG A 330 -21.86 -24.77 -5.10
N SER A 331 -20.58 -25.09 -4.95
CA SER A 331 -19.92 -26.11 -5.79
C SER A 331 -19.65 -27.45 -5.09
N SER A 332 -20.27 -27.69 -3.92
CA SER A 332 -20.18 -28.95 -3.18
C SER A 332 -21.57 -29.45 -2.70
N GLN A 333 -22.54 -29.45 -3.59
CA GLN A 333 -23.77 -30.24 -3.46
C GLN A 333 -24.05 -31.00 -4.76
#